data_817731a3ad75618ae527c37ea69dee97
#
_entry.id   817731a3ad75618ae527c37ea69dee97
#
_cell.length_a   1.000
_cell.length_b   1.000
_cell.length_c   1.000
_cell.angle_alpha   90.00
_cell.angle_beta   90.00
_cell.angle_gamma   90.00
#
_symmetry.space_group_name_H-M   'P 1'
#
loop_
_entity.id
_entity.type
_entity.pdbx_description
1 polymer ?
#
loop_
_entity_poly.entity_id
_entity_poly.type
_entity_poly.pdbx_seq_one_letter_code
_entity_poly.pdbx_strand_id
1 'polypeptide(L)'
;EGALNETQDIVNRMRDLATQGANATLSDEDRAEINKEFNALREEVDRISQTTNFNGKTLLDGEFDTSSVAGDVTKTNDVDMYMTVNMTNKKTTGDLELSYTRDIDGNVTVKSENNKYAVVSNDNGTYSIYEAKDCSGAGTEADPLVPKEGAKSSGIVKLTSEGRYGTDTVGFKEDGTTAEPTKVATFSQSFTAADSNKQGMNFHVGANTGDIINVEMGTMNAKSLGLDTLDLSNQKNAEMAINQLDLASSKISSTRSDLGAAQNRMQHTINNLAVAQENLTEANSRIRDVDMAEEMMNFTKNNILSQAATSMLSQANAMPQSVLSLLQ
;
A
#
# COMPACT_ATOMS: atom_id res chain seq x y z
N GLU A 1 -8.80 -0.17 10.04
CA GLU A 1 -7.83 0.11 11.12
C GLU A 1 -7.99 -0.89 12.26
N GLY A 2 -9.21 -1.08 12.80
CA GLY A 2 -9.46 -2.05 13.89
C GLY A 2 -9.02 -3.47 13.51
N ALA A 3 -9.40 -3.95 12.33
CA ALA A 3 -9.01 -5.27 11.85
C ALA A 3 -7.48 -5.41 11.70
N LEU A 4 -6.79 -4.36 11.23
CA LEU A 4 -5.34 -4.36 11.14
C LEU A 4 -4.64 -4.33 12.51
N ASN A 5 -5.25 -3.71 13.53
CA ASN A 5 -4.76 -3.80 14.90
C ASN A 5 -4.84 -5.25 15.41
N GLU A 6 -5.98 -5.91 15.26
CA GLU A 6 -6.14 -7.31 15.65
C GLU A 6 -5.16 -8.23 14.88
N THR A 7 -5.00 -8.00 13.58
CA THR A 7 -4.01 -8.76 12.79
C THR A 7 -2.59 -8.54 13.30
N GLN A 8 -2.24 -7.30 13.68
CA GLN A 8 -0.94 -6.97 14.26
C GLN A 8 -0.72 -7.69 15.60
N ASP A 9 -1.74 -7.73 16.46
CA ASP A 9 -1.66 -8.40 17.76
C ASP A 9 -1.52 -9.92 17.60
N ILE A 10 -2.22 -10.49 16.62
CA ILE A 10 -2.07 -11.91 16.27
C ILE A 10 -0.66 -12.20 15.77
N VAL A 11 -0.11 -11.39 14.86
CA VAL A 11 1.26 -11.55 14.35
C VAL A 11 2.29 -11.42 15.47
N ASN A 12 2.09 -10.49 16.42
CA ASN A 12 2.95 -10.39 17.61
C ASN A 12 2.85 -11.66 18.46
N ARG A 13 1.66 -12.21 18.68
CA ARG A 13 1.50 -13.48 19.41
C ARG A 13 2.16 -14.65 18.68
N MET A 14 2.04 -14.70 17.35
CA MET A 14 2.73 -15.71 16.52
C MET A 14 4.26 -15.58 16.68
N ARG A 15 4.78 -14.35 16.78
CA ARG A 15 6.20 -14.09 17.00
C ARG A 15 6.66 -14.57 18.38
N ASP A 16 5.85 -14.38 19.42
CA ASP A 16 6.14 -14.91 20.76
C ASP A 16 6.20 -16.44 20.74
N LEU A 17 5.27 -17.09 20.04
CA LEU A 17 5.28 -18.55 19.87
C LEU A 17 6.52 -19.03 19.09
N ALA A 18 6.90 -18.30 18.03
CA ALA A 18 8.10 -18.60 17.25
C ALA A 18 9.36 -18.46 18.11
N THR A 19 9.43 -17.40 18.92
CA THR A 19 10.55 -17.20 19.87
C THR A 19 10.62 -18.29 20.92
N GLN A 20 9.46 -18.73 21.41
CA GLN A 20 9.38 -19.87 22.32
C GLN A 20 9.82 -21.18 21.63
N GLY A 21 9.35 -21.45 20.42
CA GLY A 21 9.68 -22.63 19.61
C GLY A 21 11.16 -22.70 19.22
N ALA A 22 11.83 -21.53 19.07
CA ALA A 22 13.25 -21.42 18.80
C ALA A 22 14.14 -21.81 20.00
N ASN A 23 13.56 -22.00 21.20
CA ASN A 23 14.34 -22.37 22.38
C ASN A 23 14.78 -23.82 22.31
N ALA A 24 16.09 -24.06 22.45
CA ALA A 24 16.69 -25.39 22.42
C ALA A 24 16.25 -26.33 23.57
N THR A 25 15.63 -25.79 24.61
CA THR A 25 15.19 -26.58 25.78
C THR A 25 13.87 -27.30 25.57
N LEU A 26 13.12 -26.95 24.51
CA LEU A 26 11.83 -27.58 24.21
C LEU A 26 12.00 -28.92 23.50
N SER A 27 11.11 -29.87 23.82
CA SER A 27 10.98 -31.12 23.07
C SER A 27 10.26 -30.89 21.75
N ASP A 28 10.39 -31.84 20.82
CA ASP A 28 9.64 -31.78 19.55
C ASP A 28 8.13 -31.92 19.76
N GLU A 29 7.70 -32.60 20.84
CA GLU A 29 6.30 -32.68 21.25
C GLU A 29 5.76 -31.31 21.69
N ASP A 30 6.52 -30.57 22.51
CA ASP A 30 6.15 -29.24 22.95
C ASP A 30 6.07 -28.27 21.74
N ARG A 31 7.03 -28.38 20.81
CA ARG A 31 6.98 -27.60 19.56
C ARG A 31 5.76 -27.93 18.71
N ALA A 32 5.37 -29.19 18.65
CA ALA A 32 4.15 -29.58 17.92
C ALA A 32 2.88 -28.93 18.51
N GLU A 33 2.80 -28.81 19.84
CA GLU A 33 1.68 -28.10 20.49
C GLU A 33 1.72 -26.59 20.19
N ILE A 34 2.90 -25.96 20.27
CA ILE A 34 3.10 -24.55 19.89
C ILE A 34 2.69 -24.34 18.43
N ASN A 35 3.07 -25.27 17.54
CA ASN A 35 2.73 -25.19 16.12
C ASN A 35 1.21 -25.31 15.86
N LYS A 36 0.46 -26.03 16.68
CA LYS A 36 -1.01 -26.05 16.59
C LYS A 36 -1.62 -24.68 16.90
N GLU A 37 -1.16 -24.01 17.98
CA GLU A 37 -1.61 -22.66 18.30
C GLU A 37 -1.23 -21.68 17.17
N PHE A 38 0.00 -21.78 16.65
CA PHE A 38 0.48 -20.97 15.55
C PHE A 38 -0.38 -21.11 14.30
N ASN A 39 -0.75 -22.34 13.94
CA ASN A 39 -1.63 -22.62 12.80
C ASN A 39 -3.04 -22.05 13.01
N ALA A 40 -3.59 -22.16 14.20
CA ALA A 40 -4.90 -21.58 14.52
C ALA A 40 -4.88 -20.04 14.42
N LEU A 41 -3.81 -19.41 14.86
CA LEU A 41 -3.64 -17.95 14.70
C LEU A 41 -3.49 -17.55 13.23
N ARG A 42 -2.80 -18.36 12.42
CA ARG A 42 -2.70 -18.15 10.97
C ARG A 42 -4.06 -18.20 10.29
N GLU A 43 -4.90 -19.20 10.63
CA GLU A 43 -6.27 -19.29 10.12
C GLU A 43 -7.12 -18.10 10.56
N GLU A 44 -6.88 -17.55 11.75
CA GLU A 44 -7.58 -16.38 12.24
C GLU A 44 -7.19 -15.10 11.45
N VAL A 45 -5.91 -14.95 11.05
CA VAL A 45 -5.48 -13.89 10.14
C VAL A 45 -6.23 -13.97 8.81
N ASP A 46 -6.35 -15.17 8.23
CA ASP A 46 -7.11 -15.38 6.99
C ASP A 46 -8.60 -15.07 7.19
N ARG A 47 -9.18 -15.47 8.31
CA ARG A 47 -10.57 -15.16 8.63
C ARG A 47 -10.82 -13.66 8.74
N ILE A 48 -9.94 -12.91 9.43
CA ILE A 48 -10.04 -11.45 9.55
C ILE A 48 -9.97 -10.82 8.17
N SER A 49 -9.02 -11.26 7.31
CA SER A 49 -8.88 -10.74 5.95
C SER A 49 -10.16 -10.93 5.11
N GLN A 50 -10.81 -12.08 5.21
CA GLN A 50 -12.01 -12.42 4.45
C GLN A 50 -13.29 -11.79 5.01
N THR A 51 -13.38 -11.66 6.34
CA THR A 51 -14.61 -11.16 7.00
C THR A 51 -14.66 -9.66 7.15
N THR A 52 -13.51 -8.98 7.08
CA THR A 52 -13.45 -7.52 7.18
C THR A 52 -14.06 -6.89 5.94
N ASN A 53 -15.28 -6.41 6.07
CA ASN A 53 -15.99 -5.78 4.97
C ASN A 53 -16.63 -4.46 5.40
N PHE A 54 -16.87 -3.62 4.43
CA PHE A 54 -17.65 -2.40 4.58
C PHE A 54 -18.65 -2.29 3.43
N ASN A 55 -19.92 -2.21 3.75
CA ASN A 55 -21.02 -2.13 2.78
C ASN A 55 -20.97 -3.26 1.71
N GLY A 56 -20.65 -4.49 2.15
CA GLY A 56 -20.59 -5.67 1.28
C GLY A 56 -19.32 -5.80 0.43
N LYS A 57 -18.36 -4.89 0.60
CA LYS A 57 -17.05 -4.96 -0.05
C LYS A 57 -16.00 -5.40 0.97
N THR A 58 -15.27 -6.45 0.65
CA THR A 58 -14.13 -6.89 1.45
C THR A 58 -12.97 -5.92 1.28
N LEU A 59 -12.27 -5.62 2.37
CA LEU A 59 -11.26 -4.56 2.37
C LEU A 59 -9.83 -5.10 2.36
N LEU A 60 -9.61 -6.29 2.92
CA LEU A 60 -8.27 -6.83 3.19
C LEU A 60 -7.96 -8.11 2.39
N ASP A 61 -8.87 -8.56 1.54
CA ASP A 61 -8.72 -9.78 0.72
C ASP A 61 -7.99 -9.55 -0.61
N GLY A 62 -7.66 -8.29 -0.92
CA GLY A 62 -6.95 -7.89 -2.14
C GLY A 62 -7.84 -7.37 -3.26
N GLU A 63 -9.14 -7.14 -3.03
CA GLU A 63 -10.01 -6.51 -4.04
C GLU A 63 -9.48 -5.11 -4.42
N PHE A 64 -8.93 -4.37 -3.45
CA PHE A 64 -8.38 -3.02 -3.63
C PHE A 64 -6.85 -2.97 -3.66
N ASP A 65 -6.20 -4.12 -3.79
CA ASP A 65 -4.75 -4.22 -3.87
C ASP A 65 -4.29 -4.03 -5.31
N THR A 66 -3.57 -2.95 -5.55
CA THR A 66 -2.96 -2.63 -6.86
C THR A 66 -1.51 -3.08 -6.94
N SER A 67 -1.00 -3.76 -5.91
CA SER A 67 0.36 -4.29 -5.90
C SER A 67 0.47 -5.60 -6.72
N SER A 68 1.66 -5.90 -7.22
CA SER A 68 1.93 -7.20 -7.83
C SER A 68 1.88 -8.30 -6.78
N VAL A 69 1.31 -9.44 -7.15
CA VAL A 69 1.23 -10.62 -6.29
C VAL A 69 2.55 -11.39 -6.40
N ALA A 70 3.21 -11.61 -5.27
CA ALA A 70 4.36 -12.49 -5.18
C ALA A 70 3.88 -13.95 -5.16
N GLY A 71 4.45 -14.78 -6.04
CA GLY A 71 4.28 -16.22 -6.00
C GLY A 71 5.15 -16.87 -4.92
N ASP A 72 5.01 -18.17 -4.78
CA ASP A 72 5.81 -18.93 -3.82
C ASP A 72 7.30 -18.91 -4.21
N VAL A 73 8.18 -18.87 -3.22
CA VAL A 73 9.62 -18.97 -3.45
C VAL A 73 9.96 -20.44 -3.69
N THR A 74 10.46 -20.73 -4.88
CA THR A 74 11.00 -22.08 -5.20
C THR A 74 12.50 -22.09 -4.96
N LYS A 75 12.98 -23.07 -4.23
CA LYS A 75 14.39 -23.26 -3.92
C LYS A 75 14.91 -24.50 -4.65
N THR A 76 16.03 -24.36 -5.33
CA THR A 76 16.75 -25.47 -5.95
C THR A 76 17.98 -25.76 -5.10
N ASN A 77 18.17 -26.98 -4.71
CA ASN A 77 19.15 -27.52 -3.78
C ASN A 77 18.78 -27.38 -2.29
N ASP A 78 19.11 -28.44 -1.56
CA ASP A 78 18.79 -28.60 -0.12
C ASP A 78 19.87 -27.92 0.73
N VAL A 79 19.87 -26.60 0.74
CA VAL A 79 20.79 -25.79 1.55
C VAL A 79 19.97 -25.07 2.60
N ASP A 80 20.48 -24.99 3.82
CA ASP A 80 19.85 -24.31 4.98
C ASP A 80 19.87 -22.79 4.82
N MET A 81 19.36 -22.30 3.70
CA MET A 81 19.24 -20.88 3.38
C MET A 81 17.82 -20.53 2.94
N TYR A 82 17.36 -19.40 3.39
CA TYR A 82 16.03 -18.88 3.09
C TYR A 82 16.16 -17.49 2.52
N MET A 83 15.38 -17.26 1.48
CA MET A 83 15.28 -15.95 0.83
C MET A 83 13.95 -15.31 1.17
N THR A 84 14.02 -14.10 1.69
CA THR A 84 12.83 -13.27 1.86
C THR A 84 12.95 -12.07 0.94
N VAL A 85 11.94 -11.84 0.11
CA VAL A 85 11.90 -10.73 -0.84
C VAL A 85 10.79 -9.77 -0.45
N ASN A 86 11.13 -8.52 -0.24
CA ASN A 86 10.18 -7.44 -0.04
C ASN A 86 10.29 -6.46 -1.22
N MET A 87 9.33 -6.52 -2.16
CA MET A 87 9.29 -5.62 -3.29
C MET A 87 8.57 -4.33 -2.92
N THR A 88 9.27 -3.22 -3.05
CA THR A 88 8.72 -1.87 -2.84
C THR A 88 8.03 -1.33 -4.08
N ASN A 89 8.37 -1.85 -5.27
CA ASN A 89 7.74 -1.43 -6.51
C ASN A 89 6.49 -2.27 -6.80
N LYS A 90 5.33 -1.67 -6.70
CA LYS A 90 4.00 -2.29 -6.88
C LYS A 90 3.73 -2.79 -8.32
N LYS A 91 4.58 -2.50 -9.28
CA LYS A 91 4.40 -2.85 -10.70
C LYS A 91 5.42 -3.86 -11.25
N THR A 92 6.21 -4.45 -10.37
CA THR A 92 7.21 -5.43 -10.79
C THR A 92 6.53 -6.70 -11.30
N THR A 93 6.90 -7.13 -12.50
CA THR A 93 6.36 -8.33 -13.15
C THR A 93 7.50 -9.22 -13.63
N GLY A 94 7.32 -10.52 -13.52
CA GLY A 94 8.25 -11.53 -14.01
C GLY A 94 8.94 -12.29 -12.88
N ASP A 95 9.75 -13.23 -13.26
CA ASP A 95 10.44 -14.12 -12.33
C ASP A 95 11.72 -13.46 -11.84
N LEU A 96 11.90 -13.43 -10.53
CA LEU A 96 13.16 -13.09 -9.87
C LEU A 96 13.92 -14.38 -9.64
N GLU A 97 15.02 -14.57 -10.34
CA GLU A 97 15.90 -15.70 -10.16
C GLU A 97 17.23 -15.19 -9.61
N LEU A 98 17.57 -15.63 -8.41
CA LEU A 98 18.80 -15.28 -7.72
C LEU A 98 19.65 -16.52 -7.49
N SER A 99 20.93 -16.44 -7.83
CA SER A 99 21.93 -17.42 -7.44
C SER A 99 22.73 -16.90 -6.26
N TYR A 100 22.96 -17.79 -5.35
CA TYR A 100 23.83 -17.62 -4.22
C TYR A 100 25.09 -18.42 -4.44
N THR A 101 26.23 -17.74 -4.45
CA THR A 101 27.55 -18.38 -4.55
C THR A 101 28.38 -17.99 -3.34
N ARG A 102 29.16 -18.93 -2.84
CA ARG A 102 30.10 -18.70 -1.76
C ARG A 102 31.52 -19.04 -2.26
N ASP A 103 32.47 -18.15 -2.02
CA ASP A 103 33.87 -18.42 -2.33
C ASP A 103 34.57 -19.16 -1.18
N ILE A 104 35.83 -19.53 -1.41
CA ILE A 104 36.66 -20.25 -0.46
C ILE A 104 36.91 -19.47 0.84
N ASP A 105 36.93 -18.15 0.77
CA ASP A 105 37.16 -17.25 1.88
C ASP A 105 35.86 -16.97 2.70
N GLY A 106 34.75 -17.59 2.28
CA GLY A 106 33.47 -17.46 2.90
C GLY A 106 32.67 -16.23 2.45
N ASN A 107 33.17 -15.46 1.48
CA ASN A 107 32.43 -14.33 0.94
C ASN A 107 31.23 -14.79 0.12
N VAL A 108 30.14 -14.09 0.31
CA VAL A 108 28.88 -14.42 -0.35
C VAL A 108 28.64 -13.46 -1.50
N THR A 109 28.33 -14.02 -2.66
CA THR A 109 27.93 -13.27 -3.83
C THR A 109 26.52 -13.69 -4.25
N VAL A 110 25.63 -12.73 -4.38
CA VAL A 110 24.26 -12.93 -4.90
C VAL A 110 24.18 -12.27 -6.26
N LYS A 111 23.78 -13.04 -7.26
CA LYS A 111 23.62 -12.57 -8.65
C LYS A 111 22.21 -12.87 -9.15
N SER A 112 21.71 -12.04 -10.05
CA SER A 112 20.50 -12.35 -10.80
C SER A 112 20.83 -13.23 -12.00
N GLU A 113 20.12 -14.34 -12.15
CA GLU A 113 20.37 -15.30 -13.26
C GLU A 113 19.69 -14.88 -14.58
N ASN A 114 18.66 -14.05 -14.51
CA ASN A 114 17.85 -13.70 -15.68
C ASN A 114 18.10 -12.30 -16.25
N ASN A 115 19.13 -11.60 -15.79
CA ASN A 115 19.52 -10.25 -16.22
C ASN A 115 18.38 -9.19 -16.20
N LYS A 116 17.29 -9.49 -15.50
CA LYS A 116 16.16 -8.55 -15.33
C LYS A 116 16.39 -7.59 -14.17
N TYR A 117 17.28 -7.97 -13.26
CA TYR A 117 17.53 -7.23 -12.02
C TYR A 117 19.02 -7.10 -11.77
N ALA A 118 19.44 -5.95 -11.25
CA ALA A 118 20.73 -5.80 -10.59
C ALA A 118 20.56 -6.04 -9.09
N VAL A 119 21.54 -6.69 -8.48
CA VAL A 119 21.55 -6.98 -7.05
C VAL A 119 22.78 -6.31 -6.44
N VAL A 120 22.56 -5.45 -5.46
CA VAL A 120 23.62 -4.71 -4.76
C VAL A 120 23.60 -5.10 -3.29
N SER A 121 24.74 -5.54 -2.78
CA SER A 121 24.90 -5.86 -1.36
C SER A 121 24.84 -4.59 -0.50
N ASN A 122 24.09 -4.66 0.60
CA ASN A 122 24.10 -3.67 1.66
C ASN A 122 24.94 -4.20 2.83
N ASP A 123 25.59 -3.34 3.59
CA ASP A 123 26.52 -3.71 4.67
C ASP A 123 25.88 -4.49 5.84
N ASN A 124 24.56 -4.65 5.84
CA ASN A 124 23.77 -5.30 6.90
C ASN A 124 23.25 -6.70 6.52
N GLY A 125 23.82 -7.35 5.48
CA GLY A 125 23.39 -8.68 5.03
C GLY A 125 22.07 -8.69 4.25
N THR A 126 21.61 -7.53 3.83
CA THR A 126 20.51 -7.40 2.88
C THR A 126 21.01 -7.02 1.51
N TYR A 127 20.21 -7.27 0.47
CA TYR A 127 20.54 -6.96 -0.91
C TYR A 127 19.44 -6.11 -1.51
N SER A 128 19.82 -4.99 -2.11
CA SER A 128 18.87 -4.13 -2.84
C SER A 128 18.74 -4.63 -4.27
N ILE A 129 17.51 -4.71 -4.76
CA ILE A 129 17.19 -5.14 -6.12
C ILE A 129 16.81 -3.91 -6.94
N TYR A 130 17.34 -3.81 -8.16
CA TYR A 130 17.01 -2.76 -9.12
C TYR A 130 16.58 -3.40 -10.43
N GLU A 131 15.52 -2.91 -11.06
CA GLU A 131 15.10 -3.38 -12.37
C GLU A 131 16.12 -2.96 -13.45
N ALA A 132 16.32 -3.80 -14.46
CA ALA A 132 17.30 -3.55 -15.53
C ALA A 132 17.10 -2.21 -16.25
N LYS A 133 15.85 -1.72 -16.34
CA LYS A 133 15.55 -0.41 -16.92
C LYS A 133 16.16 0.77 -16.16
N ASP A 134 16.39 0.61 -14.86
CA ASP A 134 16.96 1.61 -13.96
C ASP A 134 18.48 1.42 -13.78
N CYS A 135 19.06 0.49 -14.53
CA CYS A 135 20.47 0.16 -14.52
C CYS A 135 21.17 0.58 -15.81
N SER A 136 22.49 0.65 -15.77
CA SER A 136 23.39 0.72 -16.92
C SER A 136 24.13 -0.61 -17.02
N GLY A 137 24.54 -0.98 -18.23
CA GLY A 137 25.21 -2.27 -18.51
C GLY A 137 24.30 -3.25 -19.25
N ALA A 138 24.91 -4.25 -19.89
CA ALA A 138 24.21 -5.26 -20.69
C ALA A 138 23.74 -6.48 -19.88
N GLY A 139 24.09 -6.54 -18.58
CA GLY A 139 23.79 -7.69 -17.73
C GLY A 139 24.66 -8.93 -18.00
N THR A 140 25.74 -8.78 -18.71
CA THR A 140 26.72 -9.84 -18.97
C THR A 140 27.82 -9.84 -17.90
N GLU A 141 28.59 -10.92 -17.80
CA GLU A 141 29.69 -11.00 -16.84
C GLU A 141 30.78 -9.94 -17.11
N ALA A 142 30.96 -9.55 -18.39
CA ALA A 142 31.90 -8.50 -18.81
C ALA A 142 31.33 -7.07 -18.62
N ASP A 143 30.01 -6.91 -18.60
CA ASP A 143 29.31 -5.63 -18.44
C ASP A 143 28.09 -5.82 -17.53
N PRO A 144 28.29 -5.90 -16.20
CA PRO A 144 27.23 -6.16 -15.24
C PRO A 144 26.22 -4.99 -15.15
N LEU A 145 24.98 -5.30 -14.77
CA LEU A 145 23.99 -4.29 -14.48
C LEU A 145 24.38 -3.49 -13.24
N VAL A 146 24.57 -2.19 -13.39
CA VAL A 146 24.89 -1.26 -12.31
C VAL A 146 23.77 -0.23 -12.19
N PRO A 147 23.21 0.02 -11.00
CA PRO A 147 22.17 1.02 -10.79
C PRO A 147 22.63 2.41 -11.23
N LYS A 148 21.79 3.14 -11.95
CA LYS A 148 22.06 4.53 -12.31
C LYS A 148 22.05 5.41 -11.07
N GLU A 149 22.78 6.52 -11.11
CA GLU A 149 22.78 7.49 -10.02
C GLU A 149 21.36 8.00 -9.75
N GLY A 150 20.88 7.86 -8.50
CA GLY A 150 19.52 8.21 -8.09
C GLY A 150 18.46 7.15 -8.39
N ALA A 151 18.81 5.96 -8.89
CA ALA A 151 17.87 4.86 -9.04
C ALA A 151 17.28 4.45 -7.69
N LYS A 152 15.96 4.24 -7.65
CA LYS A 152 15.29 3.75 -6.45
C LYS A 152 15.27 2.22 -6.48
N SER A 153 15.61 1.60 -5.35
CA SER A 153 15.49 0.14 -5.21
C SER A 153 14.04 -0.32 -5.44
N SER A 154 13.87 -1.33 -6.26
CA SER A 154 12.58 -1.97 -6.53
C SER A 154 12.18 -2.95 -5.43
N GLY A 155 13.12 -3.37 -4.59
CA GLY A 155 12.88 -4.28 -3.49
C GLY A 155 14.15 -4.56 -2.69
N ILE A 156 13.97 -5.23 -1.57
CA ILE A 156 15.04 -5.69 -0.69
C ILE A 156 14.93 -7.20 -0.55
N VAL A 157 16.04 -7.89 -0.76
CA VAL A 157 16.18 -9.31 -0.45
C VAL A 157 16.97 -9.44 0.83
N LYS A 158 16.49 -10.24 1.75
CA LYS A 158 17.22 -10.69 2.91
C LYS A 158 17.48 -12.18 2.75
N LEU A 159 18.74 -12.56 2.80
CA LEU A 159 19.15 -13.95 2.88
C LEU A 159 19.45 -14.25 4.35
N THR A 160 18.78 -15.23 4.89
CA THR A 160 19.02 -15.72 6.24
C THR A 160 19.69 -17.10 6.10
N SER A 161 20.94 -17.19 6.54
CA SER A 161 21.59 -18.47 6.72
C SER A 161 21.44 -18.88 8.16
N GLU A 162 21.06 -20.13 8.41
CA GLU A 162 21.17 -20.68 9.75
C GLU A 162 22.63 -20.80 10.17
N GLY A 163 22.93 -20.20 11.27
CA GLY A 163 24.25 -20.17 11.85
C GLY A 163 24.79 -21.57 12.12
N ARG A 164 25.73 -21.91 11.45
CA ARG A 164 26.69 -22.96 11.27
C ARG A 164 26.57 -23.50 9.85
N TYR A 165 27.27 -22.83 8.97
CA TYR A 165 27.95 -23.66 8.00
C TYR A 165 28.90 -24.50 8.82
N GLY A 166 28.47 -25.73 9.13
CA GLY A 166 29.43 -26.77 9.40
C GLY A 166 30.52 -26.60 8.35
N THR A 167 31.70 -26.87 8.69
CA THR A 167 32.87 -27.03 7.86
C THR A 167 32.63 -28.04 6.72
N ASP A 168 31.50 -27.93 6.02
CA ASP A 168 31.27 -28.58 4.75
C ASP A 168 32.11 -27.83 3.72
N THR A 169 33.38 -28.14 3.82
CA THR A 169 34.37 -28.18 2.79
C THR A 169 33.82 -27.71 1.45
N VAL A 170 34.08 -26.44 1.14
CA VAL A 170 34.41 -26.11 -0.23
C VAL A 170 35.44 -27.20 -0.65
N GLY A 171 34.99 -28.14 -1.46
CA GLY A 171 35.82 -29.31 -1.76
C GLY A 171 37.13 -28.86 -2.40
N PHE A 172 38.22 -29.05 -1.69
CA PHE A 172 39.50 -29.05 -2.31
C PHE A 172 39.47 -30.22 -3.30
N LYS A 173 39.72 -29.94 -4.55
CA LYS A 173 40.08 -31.02 -5.47
C LYS A 173 41.30 -31.70 -4.89
N GLU A 174 41.38 -33.00 -5.05
CA GLU A 174 42.47 -33.84 -4.56
C GLU A 174 43.87 -33.40 -5.02
N ASP A 175 43.95 -32.50 -6.01
CA ASP A 175 45.14 -31.91 -6.60
C ASP A 175 45.60 -30.61 -5.90
N GLY A 176 44.93 -30.15 -4.84
CA GLY A 176 45.28 -28.94 -4.10
C GLY A 176 44.95 -27.64 -4.80
N THR A 177 44.20 -27.67 -5.91
CA THR A 177 43.69 -26.46 -6.57
C THR A 177 42.38 -26.04 -5.94
N THR A 178 42.19 -24.72 -5.77
CA THR A 178 40.95 -24.12 -5.27
C THR A 178 39.82 -24.43 -6.23
N ALA A 179 38.75 -25.04 -5.70
CA ALA A 179 37.52 -25.21 -6.47
C ALA A 179 36.95 -23.84 -6.88
N GLU A 180 36.44 -23.77 -8.10
CA GLU A 180 35.61 -22.64 -8.53
C GLU A 180 34.50 -22.34 -7.47
N PRO A 181 34.12 -21.07 -7.27
CA PRO A 181 33.06 -20.74 -6.33
C PRO A 181 31.79 -21.56 -6.60
N THR A 182 31.40 -22.36 -5.64
CA THR A 182 30.31 -23.31 -5.84
C THR A 182 28.97 -22.58 -5.73
N LYS A 183 28.13 -22.73 -6.75
CA LYS A 183 26.76 -22.29 -6.73
C LYS A 183 26.00 -23.09 -5.67
N VAL A 184 25.69 -22.46 -4.53
CA VAL A 184 25.14 -23.16 -3.36
C VAL A 184 23.64 -23.31 -3.47
N ALA A 185 22.91 -22.30 -3.94
CA ALA A 185 21.46 -22.36 -4.12
C ALA A 185 20.98 -21.42 -5.22
N THR A 186 19.90 -21.77 -5.86
CA THR A 186 19.11 -20.88 -6.72
C THR A 186 17.74 -20.71 -6.13
N PHE A 187 17.29 -19.48 -6.02
CA PHE A 187 15.95 -19.12 -5.58
C PHE A 187 15.20 -18.51 -6.77
N SER A 188 13.98 -18.96 -7.01
CA SER A 188 13.11 -18.32 -7.98
C SER A 188 11.79 -17.93 -7.33
N GLN A 189 11.33 -16.72 -7.64
CA GLN A 189 10.04 -16.22 -7.21
C GLN A 189 9.37 -15.50 -8.36
N SER A 190 8.16 -15.92 -8.71
CA SER A 190 7.38 -15.25 -9.74
C SER A 190 6.62 -14.05 -9.17
N PHE A 191 6.57 -12.96 -9.94
CA PHE A 191 5.74 -11.80 -9.64
C PHE A 191 4.72 -11.64 -10.77
N THR A 192 3.46 -11.77 -10.43
CA THR A 192 2.37 -11.52 -11.36
C THR A 192 2.02 -10.03 -11.32
N ALA A 193 1.85 -9.40 -12.48
CA ALA A 193 1.39 -8.02 -12.54
C ALA A 193 0.11 -7.85 -11.73
N ALA A 194 0.02 -6.72 -11.05
CA ALA A 194 -1.27 -6.30 -10.51
C ALA A 194 -2.32 -6.32 -11.63
N ASP A 195 -3.49 -6.85 -11.36
CA ASP A 195 -4.59 -6.80 -12.32
C ASP A 195 -4.87 -5.33 -12.63
N SER A 196 -4.70 -4.93 -13.89
CA SER A 196 -4.92 -3.55 -14.35
C SER A 196 -6.38 -3.08 -14.14
N ASN A 197 -7.28 -4.02 -13.88
CA ASN A 197 -8.68 -3.75 -13.55
C ASN A 197 -8.89 -3.46 -12.05
N LYS A 198 -7.92 -3.80 -11.19
CA LYS A 198 -7.99 -3.48 -9.78
C LYS A 198 -7.59 -2.02 -9.56
N GLN A 199 -8.49 -1.28 -9.00
CA GLN A 199 -8.27 0.11 -8.60
C GLN A 199 -8.44 0.21 -7.09
N GLY A 200 -7.59 1.02 -6.46
CA GLY A 200 -7.80 1.38 -5.06
C GLY A 200 -9.19 2.00 -4.85
N MET A 201 -9.63 2.09 -3.63
CA MET A 201 -10.91 2.70 -3.30
C MET A 201 -10.87 4.21 -3.57
N ASN A 202 -11.69 4.66 -4.51
CA ASN A 202 -11.80 6.06 -4.89
C ASN A 202 -12.88 6.75 -4.07
N PHE A 203 -12.50 7.73 -3.27
CA PHE A 203 -13.41 8.61 -2.55
C PHE A 203 -13.54 9.92 -3.32
N HIS A 204 -14.74 10.24 -3.76
CA HIS A 204 -15.03 11.52 -4.39
C HIS A 204 -15.18 12.60 -3.30
N VAL A 205 -14.33 13.60 -3.34
CA VAL A 205 -14.18 14.60 -2.27
C VAL A 205 -14.35 16.04 -2.76
N GLY A 206 -14.91 16.23 -3.94
CA GLY A 206 -15.10 17.56 -4.52
C GLY A 206 -16.26 17.63 -5.48
N ALA A 207 -16.50 18.82 -6.03
CA ALA A 207 -17.60 19.08 -6.97
C ALA A 207 -17.22 18.81 -8.44
N ASN A 208 -15.91 18.67 -8.73
CA ASN A 208 -15.42 18.55 -10.09
C ASN A 208 -15.03 17.10 -10.42
N THR A 209 -15.07 16.77 -11.70
CA THR A 209 -14.56 15.48 -12.19
C THR A 209 -13.04 15.40 -11.90
N GLY A 210 -12.63 14.37 -11.17
CA GLY A 210 -11.22 14.18 -10.79
C GLY A 210 -10.87 14.58 -9.36
N ASP A 211 -11.80 15.19 -8.61
CA ASP A 211 -11.62 15.48 -7.19
C ASP A 211 -11.77 14.18 -6.37
N ILE A 212 -10.82 13.27 -6.51
CA ILE A 212 -10.83 11.96 -5.85
C ILE A 212 -9.61 11.78 -4.95
N ILE A 213 -9.81 11.15 -3.82
CA ILE A 213 -8.74 10.56 -3.01
C ILE A 213 -8.78 9.06 -3.25
N ASN A 214 -7.71 8.53 -3.83
CA ASN A 214 -7.52 7.10 -3.97
C ASN A 214 -6.86 6.54 -2.71
N VAL A 215 -7.44 5.47 -2.15
CA VAL A 215 -6.90 4.73 -1.02
C VAL A 215 -6.68 3.29 -1.48
N GLU A 216 -5.43 2.88 -1.44
CA GLU A 216 -5.04 1.51 -1.75
C GLU A 216 -4.95 0.71 -0.45
N MET A 217 -5.47 -0.50 -0.45
CA MET A 217 -5.39 -1.42 0.66
C MET A 217 -4.75 -2.71 0.17
N GLY A 218 -3.58 -3.03 0.71
CA GLY A 218 -2.88 -4.26 0.38
C GLY A 218 -3.61 -5.48 0.92
N THR A 219 -3.39 -6.61 0.27
CA THR A 219 -3.87 -7.91 0.73
C THR A 219 -3.20 -8.28 2.06
N MET A 220 -4.00 -8.63 3.07
CA MET A 220 -3.56 -8.93 4.45
C MET A 220 -3.95 -10.35 4.88
N ASN A 221 -3.92 -11.30 3.96
CA ASN A 221 -4.11 -12.72 4.27
C ASN A 221 -2.76 -13.40 4.62
N ALA A 222 -2.79 -14.59 5.18
CA ALA A 222 -1.59 -15.32 5.59
C ALA A 222 -0.61 -15.50 4.44
N LYS A 223 -1.10 -15.79 3.22
CA LYS A 223 -0.26 -15.95 2.03
C LYS A 223 0.47 -14.65 1.65
N SER A 224 -0.21 -13.51 1.64
CA SER A 224 0.39 -12.22 1.28
C SER A 224 1.36 -11.69 2.33
N LEU A 225 1.20 -12.15 3.58
CA LEU A 225 2.12 -11.88 4.69
C LEU A 225 3.27 -12.89 4.75
N GLY A 226 3.25 -13.94 3.89
CA GLY A 226 4.26 -15.00 3.86
C GLY A 226 4.21 -15.92 5.07
N LEU A 227 3.04 -16.09 5.68
CA LEU A 227 2.87 -16.90 6.89
C LEU A 227 2.40 -18.33 6.57
N ASP A 228 1.94 -18.60 5.36
CA ASP A 228 1.32 -19.87 4.96
C ASP A 228 2.31 -21.04 4.92
N THR A 229 3.59 -20.76 4.65
CA THR A 229 4.65 -21.77 4.58
C THR A 229 5.43 -21.93 5.88
N LEU A 230 5.07 -21.16 6.94
CA LEU A 230 5.78 -21.21 8.21
C LEU A 230 5.34 -22.42 9.04
N ASP A 231 6.33 -23.07 9.64
CA ASP A 231 6.17 -24.24 10.50
C ASP A 231 7.11 -24.12 11.70
N LEU A 232 6.61 -24.38 12.90
CA LEU A 232 7.39 -24.34 14.14
C LEU A 232 7.79 -25.71 14.66
N SER A 233 7.73 -26.75 13.81
CA SER A 233 7.97 -28.14 14.20
C SER A 233 9.42 -28.39 14.66
N ASN A 234 10.36 -27.56 14.23
CA ASN A 234 11.75 -27.63 14.67
C ASN A 234 12.31 -26.26 15.04
N GLN A 235 13.39 -26.23 15.80
CA GLN A 235 14.03 -25.00 16.26
C GLN A 235 14.38 -24.06 15.12
N LYS A 236 14.90 -24.61 14.05
CA LYS A 236 15.41 -23.83 12.91
C LYS A 236 14.28 -23.12 12.18
N ASN A 237 13.18 -23.85 11.92
CA ASN A 237 11.99 -23.26 11.30
C ASN A 237 11.40 -22.15 12.18
N ALA A 238 11.42 -22.33 13.51
CA ALA A 238 10.96 -21.30 14.44
C ALA A 238 11.82 -20.03 14.40
N GLU A 239 13.15 -20.15 14.30
CA GLU A 239 14.05 -18.99 14.12
C GLU A 239 13.77 -18.25 12.80
N MET A 240 13.48 -18.97 11.73
CA MET A 240 13.13 -18.36 10.45
C MET A 240 11.76 -17.68 10.48
N ALA A 241 10.80 -18.30 11.15
CA ALA A 241 9.48 -17.74 11.30
C ALA A 241 9.53 -16.36 11.98
N ILE A 242 10.45 -16.13 12.93
CA ILE A 242 10.63 -14.82 13.58
C ILE A 242 10.94 -13.73 12.54
N ASN A 243 11.87 -13.99 11.63
CA ASN A 243 12.22 -13.01 10.60
C ASN A 243 11.04 -12.69 9.66
N GLN A 244 10.27 -13.73 9.27
CA GLN A 244 9.11 -13.54 8.40
C GLN A 244 8.00 -12.80 9.13
N LEU A 245 7.79 -13.06 10.40
CA LEU A 245 6.81 -12.37 11.24
C LEU A 245 7.19 -10.89 11.44
N ASP A 246 8.48 -10.57 11.57
CA ASP A 246 8.94 -9.17 11.60
C ASP A 246 8.65 -8.43 10.28
N LEU A 247 8.80 -9.11 9.14
CA LEU A 247 8.43 -8.55 7.84
C LEU A 247 6.92 -8.37 7.70
N ALA A 248 6.13 -9.36 8.14
CA ALA A 248 4.67 -9.26 8.16
C ALA A 248 4.20 -8.09 9.03
N SER A 249 4.77 -7.95 10.24
CA SER A 249 4.52 -6.82 11.15
C SER A 249 4.86 -5.48 10.50
N SER A 250 5.99 -5.38 9.81
CA SER A 250 6.40 -4.18 9.07
C SER A 250 5.41 -3.85 7.94
N LYS A 251 4.94 -4.85 7.20
CA LYS A 251 3.95 -4.67 6.13
C LYS A 251 2.61 -4.16 6.66
N ILE A 252 2.12 -4.75 7.76
CA ILE A 252 0.89 -4.30 8.42
C ILE A 252 1.06 -2.85 8.90
N SER A 253 2.19 -2.53 9.55
CA SER A 253 2.49 -1.18 10.03
C SER A 253 2.54 -0.15 8.89
N SER A 254 3.15 -0.51 7.76
CA SER A 254 3.17 0.34 6.56
C SER A 254 1.76 0.63 6.05
N THR A 255 0.92 -0.40 5.92
CA THR A 255 -0.46 -0.23 5.46
C THR A 255 -1.28 0.63 6.42
N ARG A 256 -1.08 0.47 7.73
CA ARG A 256 -1.71 1.34 8.74
C ARG A 256 -1.24 2.79 8.61
N SER A 257 0.04 3.01 8.34
CA SER A 257 0.59 4.35 8.10
C SER A 257 -0.06 5.01 6.88
N ASP A 258 -0.20 4.26 5.79
CA ASP A 258 -0.85 4.74 4.56
C ASP A 258 -2.33 5.10 4.81
N LEU A 259 -3.05 4.27 5.56
CA LEU A 259 -4.44 4.57 5.97
C LEU A 259 -4.51 5.80 6.88
N GLY A 260 -3.60 5.94 7.84
CA GLY A 260 -3.51 7.12 8.71
C GLY A 260 -3.25 8.40 7.91
N ALA A 261 -2.35 8.33 6.92
CA ALA A 261 -2.10 9.44 6.01
C ALA A 261 -3.34 9.78 5.16
N ALA A 262 -4.07 8.76 4.68
CA ALA A 262 -5.32 8.97 3.95
C ALA A 262 -6.40 9.61 4.83
N GLN A 263 -6.56 9.17 6.07
CA GLN A 263 -7.49 9.79 7.04
C GLN A 263 -7.16 11.26 7.29
N ASN A 264 -5.88 11.59 7.51
CA ASN A 264 -5.46 12.98 7.69
C ASN A 264 -5.76 13.83 6.44
N ARG A 265 -5.48 13.30 5.25
CA ARG A 265 -5.81 13.99 3.98
C ARG A 265 -7.31 14.23 3.86
N MET A 266 -8.15 13.24 4.15
CA MET A 266 -9.61 13.39 4.14
C MET A 266 -10.06 14.45 5.13
N GLN A 267 -9.49 14.49 6.34
CA GLN A 267 -9.86 15.49 7.35
C GLN A 267 -9.52 16.91 6.90
N HIS A 268 -8.33 17.11 6.30
CA HIS A 268 -7.96 18.41 5.72
C HIS A 268 -8.89 18.80 4.56
N THR A 269 -9.30 17.85 3.74
CA THR A 269 -10.22 18.10 2.64
C THR A 269 -11.60 18.47 3.16
N ILE A 270 -12.11 17.78 4.19
CA ILE A 270 -13.41 18.13 4.85
C ILE A 270 -13.37 19.56 5.36
N ASN A 271 -12.30 19.96 6.06
CA ASN A 271 -12.17 21.32 6.59
C ASN A 271 -12.13 22.36 5.46
N ASN A 272 -11.39 22.09 4.37
CA ASN A 272 -11.35 22.98 3.22
C ASN A 272 -12.70 23.09 2.52
N LEU A 273 -13.39 21.96 2.33
CA LEU A 273 -14.73 21.97 1.72
C LEU A 273 -15.75 22.69 2.59
N ALA A 274 -15.66 22.61 3.92
CA ALA A 274 -16.52 23.35 4.82
C ALA A 274 -16.37 24.87 4.64
N VAL A 275 -15.12 25.37 4.56
CA VAL A 275 -14.86 26.78 4.28
C VAL A 275 -15.34 27.19 2.89
N ALA A 276 -15.10 26.34 1.88
CA ALA A 276 -15.60 26.60 0.52
C ALA A 276 -17.14 26.66 0.48
N GLN A 277 -17.81 25.78 1.19
CA GLN A 277 -19.27 25.76 1.30
C GLN A 277 -19.80 27.04 1.98
N GLU A 278 -19.14 27.49 3.05
CA GLU A 278 -19.51 28.74 3.75
C GLU A 278 -19.36 29.94 2.78
N ASN A 279 -18.22 30.05 2.10
CA ASN A 279 -17.99 31.12 1.11
C ASN A 279 -19.01 31.10 -0.04
N LEU A 280 -19.34 29.91 -0.55
CA LEU A 280 -20.35 29.76 -1.61
C LEU A 280 -21.75 30.11 -1.10
N THR A 281 -22.07 29.76 0.14
CA THR A 281 -23.36 30.10 0.76
C THR A 281 -23.46 31.61 0.95
N GLU A 282 -22.39 32.27 1.42
CA GLU A 282 -22.35 33.73 1.55
C GLU A 282 -22.47 34.43 0.18
N ALA A 283 -21.75 33.95 -0.82
CA ALA A 283 -21.86 34.51 -2.17
C ALA A 283 -23.27 34.30 -2.76
N ASN A 284 -23.86 33.15 -2.57
CA ASN A 284 -25.25 32.88 -3.00
C ASN A 284 -26.26 33.77 -2.26
N SER A 285 -26.07 33.99 -0.96
CA SER A 285 -26.88 34.90 -0.15
C SER A 285 -26.80 36.34 -0.70
N ARG A 286 -25.59 36.83 -0.97
CA ARG A 286 -25.39 38.17 -1.57
C ARG A 286 -26.03 38.35 -2.96
N ILE A 287 -26.20 37.27 -3.71
CA ILE A 287 -26.85 37.33 -5.04
C ILE A 287 -28.36 37.16 -4.95
N ARG A 288 -28.85 36.31 -4.06
CA ARG A 288 -30.25 35.89 -4.03
C ARG A 288 -31.06 36.53 -2.92
N ASP A 289 -30.44 36.86 -1.80
CA ASP A 289 -31.14 37.39 -0.65
C ASP A 289 -31.28 38.91 -0.79
N VAL A 290 -32.44 39.40 -0.46
CA VAL A 290 -32.82 40.81 -0.52
C VAL A 290 -33.03 41.31 0.89
N ASP A 291 -32.55 42.51 1.19
CA ASP A 291 -32.91 43.18 2.42
C ASP A 291 -34.42 43.51 2.38
N MET A 292 -35.18 42.79 3.19
CA MET A 292 -36.62 42.92 3.25
C MET A 292 -37.08 44.33 3.61
N ALA A 293 -36.28 45.06 4.39
CA ALA A 293 -36.62 46.45 4.76
C ALA A 293 -36.48 47.37 3.55
N GLU A 294 -35.41 47.25 2.78
CA GLU A 294 -35.19 48.04 1.56
C GLU A 294 -36.21 47.67 0.49
N GLU A 295 -36.47 46.38 0.25
CA GLU A 295 -37.43 45.92 -0.75
C GLU A 295 -38.89 46.35 -0.41
N MET A 296 -39.26 46.29 0.87
CA MET A 296 -40.56 46.80 1.30
C MET A 296 -40.69 48.32 1.17
N MET A 297 -39.62 49.08 1.36
CA MET A 297 -39.60 50.52 1.06
C MET A 297 -39.77 50.76 -0.45
N ASN A 298 -39.06 50.02 -1.28
CA ASN A 298 -39.17 50.13 -2.73
C ASN A 298 -40.56 49.72 -3.25
N PHE A 299 -41.13 48.64 -2.67
CA PHE A 299 -42.48 48.19 -2.97
C PHE A 299 -43.53 49.25 -2.58
N THR A 300 -43.43 49.80 -1.39
CA THR A 300 -44.34 50.86 -0.93
C THR A 300 -44.22 52.12 -1.77
N LYS A 301 -42.98 52.56 -2.09
CA LYS A 301 -42.72 53.70 -2.98
C LYS A 301 -43.33 53.47 -4.38
N ASN A 302 -43.13 52.27 -4.95
CA ASN A 302 -43.69 51.95 -6.27
C ASN A 302 -45.22 51.89 -6.25
N ASN A 303 -45.83 51.39 -5.19
CA ASN A 303 -47.30 51.43 -5.02
C ASN A 303 -47.84 52.85 -4.93
N ILE A 304 -47.18 53.73 -4.13
CA ILE A 304 -47.60 55.15 -4.02
C ILE A 304 -47.46 55.84 -5.36
N LEU A 305 -46.32 55.61 -6.06
CA LEU A 305 -46.11 56.20 -7.38
C LEU A 305 -47.11 55.69 -8.42
N SER A 306 -47.50 54.42 -8.39
CA SER A 306 -48.54 53.85 -9.26
C SER A 306 -49.89 54.45 -8.98
N GLN A 307 -50.27 54.62 -7.70
CA GLN A 307 -51.54 55.26 -7.30
C GLN A 307 -51.55 56.75 -7.69
N ALA A 308 -50.45 57.45 -7.47
CA ALA A 308 -50.31 58.85 -7.87
C ALA A 308 -50.37 59.03 -9.41
N ALA A 309 -49.70 58.14 -10.14
CA ALA A 309 -49.70 58.17 -11.62
C ALA A 309 -51.12 57.89 -12.18
N THR A 310 -51.84 56.93 -11.63
CA THR A 310 -53.25 56.65 -12.03
C THR A 310 -54.19 57.82 -11.68
N SER A 311 -53.99 58.47 -10.55
CA SER A 311 -54.73 59.64 -10.18
C SER A 311 -54.44 60.86 -11.09
N MET A 312 -53.14 61.10 -11.39
CA MET A 312 -52.71 62.15 -12.30
C MET A 312 -53.22 61.90 -13.72
N LEU A 313 -53.20 60.63 -14.19
CA LEU A 313 -53.76 60.24 -15.50
C LEU A 313 -55.23 60.50 -15.56
N SER A 314 -55.98 60.17 -14.52
CA SER A 314 -57.44 60.49 -14.38
C SER A 314 -57.66 62.00 -14.46
N GLN A 315 -56.88 62.80 -13.71
CA GLN A 315 -56.97 64.25 -13.74
C GLN A 315 -56.61 64.84 -15.11
N ALA A 316 -55.57 64.33 -15.74
CA ALA A 316 -55.17 64.75 -17.14
C ALA A 316 -56.28 64.43 -18.14
N ASN A 317 -56.98 63.31 -18.01
CA ASN A 317 -58.12 62.95 -18.86
C ASN A 317 -59.39 63.78 -18.59
N ALA A 318 -59.51 64.34 -17.38
CA ALA A 318 -60.64 65.22 -17.05
C ALA A 318 -60.48 66.69 -17.54
N MET A 319 -59.23 67.15 -17.71
CA MET A 319 -58.93 68.48 -18.23
C MET A 319 -59.51 68.78 -19.61
N PRO A 320 -59.39 67.93 -20.66
CA PRO A 320 -60.02 68.18 -21.95
C PRO A 320 -61.56 68.25 -21.87
N GLN A 321 -62.17 67.48 -20.99
CA GLN A 321 -63.61 67.49 -20.79
C GLN A 321 -64.11 68.82 -20.12
N SER A 322 -63.37 69.36 -19.17
CA SER A 322 -63.69 70.67 -18.55
C SER A 322 -63.48 71.80 -19.56
N VAL A 323 -62.53 71.77 -20.42
CA VAL A 323 -62.37 72.75 -21.51
C VAL A 323 -63.47 72.62 -22.53
N LEU A 324 -63.95 71.42 -22.84
CA LEU A 324 -65.10 71.24 -23.75
C LEU A 324 -66.39 71.75 -23.17
N SER A 325 -66.59 71.64 -21.83
CA SER A 325 -67.79 72.21 -21.12
C SER A 325 -67.82 73.74 -20.98
N LEU A 326 -66.64 74.39 -21.17
CA LEU A 326 -66.50 75.85 -21.21
C LEU A 326 -66.71 76.41 -22.62
N LEU A 327 -66.72 75.59 -23.64
CA LEU A 327 -66.89 75.95 -25.04
C LEU A 327 -68.34 75.67 -25.53
N GLN A 328 -69.19 75.09 -24.70
CA GLN A 328 -70.66 74.98 -24.91
C GLN A 328 -71.38 76.02 -24.06
#